data_8f7d5e339bc5c5a64980f6829207906a
#
_entry.id   8f7d5e339bc5c5a64980f6829207906a
#
_cell.length_a   1.000
_cell.length_b   1.000
_cell.length_c   1.000
_cell.angle_alpha   90.00
_cell.angle_beta   90.00
_cell.angle_gamma   90.00
#
_symmetry.space_group_name_H-M   'P 1'
#
loop_
_entity.id
_entity.type
_entity.pdbx_description
1 polymer ?
#
loop_
_entity_poly.entity_id
_entity_poly.type
_entity_poly.pdbx_seq_one_letter_code
_entity_poly.pdbx_strand_id
1 'polypeptide(L)'
;MFDWRDYGNGIVAFDAGYVRPILAAIHVVVEAGRVAFIDTGSNDALPNALAALKKLGLDSVAVDYIILTHIHLDHAGGAGSMMAVFPNARLAVHPRGARHMAEPARLIAGVTQVYGEDYVRRVYGEILPIPAERIFEAPDGHV
;
A
#
# COMPACT_ATOMS: atom_id res chain seq x y z
N MET A 1 1.89 17.63 5.96
CA MET A 1 3.29 17.80 5.49
C MET A 1 3.77 16.50 4.89
N PHE A 2 4.36 16.57 3.73
CA PHE A 2 4.93 15.42 3.03
C PHE A 2 6.40 15.25 3.48
N ASP A 3 6.63 14.36 4.43
CA ASP A 3 7.99 14.03 4.85
C ASP A 3 8.62 13.06 3.84
N TRP A 4 9.83 13.38 3.39
CA TRP A 4 10.52 12.67 2.31
C TRP A 4 11.96 12.42 2.68
N ARG A 5 12.40 11.18 2.50
CA ARG A 5 13.79 10.80 2.72
C ARG A 5 14.33 10.01 1.53
N ASP A 6 15.45 10.45 1.01
CA ASP A 6 16.19 9.77 -0.05
C ASP A 6 17.36 9.00 0.58
N TYR A 7 17.38 7.70 0.35
CA TYR A 7 18.45 6.81 0.84
C TYR A 7 19.52 6.52 -0.23
N GLY A 8 19.34 7.06 -1.42
CA GLY A 8 20.19 6.75 -2.57
C GLY A 8 19.82 5.43 -3.24
N ASN A 9 20.49 5.14 -4.35
CA ASN A 9 20.31 3.91 -5.12
C ASN A 9 18.85 3.63 -5.54
N GLY A 10 18.06 4.68 -5.78
CA GLY A 10 16.65 4.55 -6.15
C GLY A 10 15.71 4.17 -5.01
N ILE A 11 16.15 4.29 -3.76
CA ILE A 11 15.32 3.99 -2.59
C ILE A 11 14.95 5.28 -1.87
N VAL A 12 13.66 5.54 -1.75
CA VAL A 12 13.13 6.68 -1.03
C VAL A 12 12.01 6.25 -0.07
N ALA A 13 11.73 7.07 0.92
CA ALA A 13 10.60 6.85 1.83
C ALA A 13 9.84 8.14 2.05
N PHE A 14 8.56 8.02 2.38
CA PHE A 14 7.71 9.14 2.76
C PHE A 14 6.74 8.73 3.86
N ASP A 15 6.25 9.74 4.59
CA ASP A 15 5.28 9.52 5.66
C ASP A 15 3.96 9.02 5.08
N ALA A 16 3.47 7.91 5.60
CA ALA A 16 2.17 7.36 5.23
C ALA A 16 1.00 8.22 5.74
N GLY A 17 1.25 9.14 6.68
CA GLY A 17 0.21 9.98 7.26
C GLY A 17 -0.79 9.21 8.13
N TYR A 18 -0.41 8.05 8.65
CA TYR A 18 -1.29 7.19 9.44
C TYR A 18 -1.43 7.74 10.87
N VAL A 19 -2.65 8.11 11.24
CA VAL A 19 -3.07 8.60 12.58
C VAL A 19 -2.34 9.88 13.00
N ARG A 20 -1.02 9.93 12.88
CA ARG A 20 -0.19 11.09 13.21
C ARG A 20 1.08 11.12 12.35
N PRO A 21 1.74 12.27 12.23
CA PRO A 21 2.98 12.38 11.46
C PRO A 21 4.07 11.41 11.97
N ILE A 22 4.80 10.83 11.02
CA ILE A 22 6.00 10.00 11.25
C ILE A 22 5.71 8.74 12.11
N LEU A 23 4.49 8.20 12.03
CA LEU A 23 4.14 6.95 12.69
C LEU A 23 4.42 5.73 11.79
N ALA A 24 4.14 5.85 10.51
CA ALA A 24 4.36 4.80 9.52
C ALA A 24 4.94 5.40 8.24
N ALA A 25 5.81 4.65 7.57
CA ALA A 25 6.43 5.06 6.33
C ALA A 25 6.09 4.09 5.19
N ILE A 26 6.03 4.65 3.99
CA ILE A 26 5.98 3.89 2.74
C ILE A 26 7.32 4.04 2.05
N HIS A 27 7.92 2.92 1.66
CA HIS A 27 9.16 2.93 0.89
C HIS A 27 8.84 2.77 -0.59
N VAL A 28 9.68 3.38 -1.42
CA VAL A 28 9.58 3.33 -2.88
C VAL A 28 10.93 2.89 -3.43
N VAL A 29 10.90 1.91 -4.31
CA VAL A 29 12.07 1.48 -5.06
C VAL A 29 11.87 1.89 -6.51
N VAL A 30 12.87 2.59 -7.06
CA VAL A 30 12.87 3.06 -8.44
C VAL A 30 14.07 2.47 -9.17
N GLU A 31 13.81 1.79 -10.26
CA GLU A 31 14.85 1.27 -11.14
C GLU A 31 14.41 1.40 -12.61
N ALA A 32 15.28 1.92 -13.45
CA ALA A 32 15.03 2.09 -14.88
C ALA A 32 13.68 2.76 -15.19
N GLY A 33 13.26 3.75 -14.37
CA GLY A 33 11.99 4.45 -14.55
C GLY A 33 10.75 3.65 -14.13
N ARG A 34 10.93 2.49 -13.50
CA ARG A 34 9.85 1.66 -12.97
C ARG A 34 9.84 1.72 -11.44
N VAL A 35 8.67 1.53 -10.86
CA VAL A 35 8.42 1.77 -9.42
C VAL A 35 7.79 0.56 -8.75
N ALA A 36 8.28 0.27 -7.54
CA ALA A 36 7.60 -0.58 -6.59
C ALA A 36 7.36 0.19 -5.28
N PHE A 37 6.13 0.14 -4.77
CA PHE A 37 5.80 0.62 -3.42
C PHE A 37 5.91 -0.53 -2.43
N ILE A 38 6.51 -0.28 -1.28
CA ILE A 38 6.58 -1.22 -0.16
C ILE A 38 5.63 -0.71 0.92
N ASP A 39 4.55 -1.45 1.15
CA ASP A 39 3.39 -1.08 1.94
C ASP A 39 2.57 0.08 1.33
N THR A 40 1.41 0.33 1.88
CA THR A 40 0.46 1.31 1.34
C THR A 40 -0.05 2.31 2.37
N GLY A 41 0.20 2.07 3.67
CA GLY A 41 -0.51 2.81 4.70
C GLY A 41 -2.03 2.51 4.65
N SER A 42 -2.80 3.42 5.19
CA SER A 42 -4.26 3.45 5.00
C SER A 42 -4.62 4.19 3.70
N ASN A 43 -5.91 4.30 3.41
CA ASN A 43 -6.37 5.06 2.23
C ASN A 43 -5.92 6.53 2.23
N ASP A 44 -5.67 7.10 3.38
CA ASP A 44 -5.20 8.49 3.51
C ASP A 44 -3.78 8.70 2.96
N ALA A 45 -3.03 7.62 2.73
CA ALA A 45 -1.68 7.71 2.17
C ALA A 45 -1.67 7.89 0.64
N LEU A 46 -2.77 7.64 -0.07
CA LEU A 46 -2.81 7.73 -1.53
C LEU A 46 -2.36 9.10 -2.08
N PRO A 47 -2.78 10.25 -1.54
CA PRO A 47 -2.27 11.54 -2.00
C PRO A 47 -0.75 11.68 -1.86
N ASN A 48 -0.17 11.15 -0.78
CA ASN A 48 1.27 11.15 -0.58
C ASN A 48 2.00 10.25 -1.57
N ALA A 49 1.43 9.09 -1.90
CA ALA A 49 1.97 8.19 -2.92
C ALA A 49 2.01 8.86 -4.30
N LEU A 50 0.93 9.56 -4.67
CA LEU A 50 0.88 10.32 -5.93
C LEU A 50 1.87 11.49 -5.93
N ALA A 51 2.01 12.19 -4.80
CA ALA A 51 3.01 13.26 -4.64
C ALA A 51 4.45 12.72 -4.76
N ALA A 52 4.71 11.52 -4.23
CA ALA A 52 6.00 10.85 -4.36
C ALA A 52 6.34 10.56 -5.83
N LEU A 53 5.40 10.00 -6.61
CA LEU A 53 5.60 9.77 -8.04
C LEU A 53 5.89 11.07 -8.78
N LYS A 54 5.11 12.13 -8.51
CA LYS A 54 5.33 13.44 -9.12
C LYS A 54 6.72 13.99 -8.81
N LYS A 55 7.16 13.86 -7.55
CA LYS A 55 8.50 14.30 -7.13
C LYS A 55 9.62 13.53 -7.83
N LEU A 56 9.38 12.26 -8.15
CA LEU A 56 10.30 11.40 -8.92
C LEU A 56 10.24 11.66 -10.43
N GLY A 57 9.34 12.51 -10.90
CA GLY A 57 9.12 12.75 -12.34
C GLY A 57 8.45 11.57 -13.04
N LEU A 58 7.71 10.75 -12.30
CA LEU A 58 7.04 9.55 -12.80
C LEU A 58 5.53 9.67 -12.64
N ASP A 59 4.79 8.80 -13.30
CA ASP A 59 3.33 8.75 -13.27
C ASP A 59 2.80 7.36 -12.88
N SER A 60 1.49 7.24 -12.83
CA SER A 60 0.80 6.01 -12.39
C SER A 60 1.11 4.77 -13.22
N VAL A 61 1.45 4.92 -14.51
CA VAL A 61 1.76 3.78 -15.40
C VAL A 61 3.15 3.20 -15.14
N ALA A 62 4.01 3.94 -14.41
CA ALA A 62 5.35 3.48 -14.04
C ALA A 62 5.35 2.48 -12.89
N VAL A 63 4.24 2.35 -12.14
CA VAL A 63 4.15 1.47 -10.98
C VAL A 63 3.88 0.04 -11.43
N ASP A 64 4.87 -0.83 -11.19
CA ASP A 64 4.78 -2.26 -11.54
C ASP A 64 4.33 -3.13 -10.38
N TYR A 65 4.68 -2.76 -9.15
CA TYR A 65 4.38 -3.55 -7.97
C TYR A 65 3.95 -2.69 -6.78
N ILE A 66 3.01 -3.24 -6.03
CA ILE A 66 2.76 -2.89 -4.63
C ILE A 66 3.11 -4.15 -3.83
N ILE A 67 4.08 -4.05 -2.93
CA ILE A 67 4.58 -5.17 -2.16
C ILE A 67 4.17 -4.97 -0.70
N LEU A 68 3.41 -5.89 -0.15
CA LEU A 68 2.99 -5.82 1.25
C LEU A 68 3.95 -6.63 2.13
N THR A 69 4.47 -6.01 3.18
CA THR A 69 5.24 -6.70 4.21
C THR A 69 4.35 -7.64 5.02
N HIS A 70 3.14 -7.20 5.30
CA HIS A 70 2.07 -7.96 5.95
C HIS A 70 0.73 -7.23 5.72
N ILE A 71 -0.37 -7.82 6.21
CA ILE A 71 -1.72 -7.34 5.88
C ILE A 71 -2.43 -6.53 6.97
N HIS A 72 -1.75 -6.10 8.01
CA HIS A 72 -2.34 -5.14 8.95
C HIS A 72 -2.74 -3.85 8.21
N LEU A 73 -3.88 -3.28 8.57
CA LEU A 73 -4.50 -2.20 7.77
C LEU A 73 -3.73 -0.88 7.79
N ASP A 74 -2.84 -0.67 8.75
CA ASP A 74 -1.89 0.46 8.74
C ASP A 74 -0.78 0.30 7.69
N HIS A 75 -0.63 -0.91 7.12
CA HIS A 75 0.31 -1.23 6.04
C HIS A 75 -0.39 -1.61 4.73
N ALA A 76 -1.53 -2.24 4.80
CA ALA A 76 -2.24 -2.79 3.64
C ALA A 76 -3.60 -2.14 3.36
N GLY A 77 -4.07 -1.24 4.23
CA GLY A 77 -5.41 -0.67 4.11
C GLY A 77 -5.64 0.16 2.85
N GLY A 78 -4.59 0.77 2.32
CA GLY A 78 -4.63 1.54 1.07
C GLY A 78 -4.38 0.74 -0.21
N ALA A 79 -4.13 -0.57 -0.11
CA ALA A 79 -3.74 -1.39 -1.26
C ALA A 79 -4.79 -1.37 -2.38
N GLY A 80 -6.06 -1.56 -2.05
CA GLY A 80 -7.15 -1.54 -3.04
C GLY A 80 -7.25 -0.23 -3.79
N SER A 81 -7.16 0.89 -3.07
CA SER A 81 -7.19 2.23 -3.68
C SER A 81 -5.96 2.50 -4.55
N MET A 82 -4.79 2.09 -4.12
CA MET A 82 -3.58 2.22 -4.94
C MET A 82 -3.66 1.36 -6.19
N MET A 83 -4.12 0.11 -6.08
CA MET A 83 -4.29 -0.76 -7.23
C MET A 83 -5.29 -0.20 -8.24
N ALA A 84 -6.33 0.51 -7.78
CA ALA A 84 -7.30 1.15 -8.66
C ALA A 84 -6.70 2.29 -9.50
N VAL A 85 -5.71 3.01 -8.98
CA VAL A 85 -5.07 4.15 -9.68
C VAL A 85 -3.76 3.78 -10.39
N PHE A 86 -3.18 2.62 -10.11
CA PHE A 86 -1.95 2.14 -10.75
C PHE A 86 -2.27 0.96 -11.69
N PRO A 87 -2.59 1.24 -12.97
CA PRO A 87 -3.19 0.23 -13.87
C PRO A 87 -2.27 -0.94 -14.19
N ASN A 88 -0.95 -0.74 -14.15
CA ASN A 88 0.03 -1.77 -14.47
C ASN A 88 0.53 -2.53 -13.23
N ALA A 89 0.14 -2.11 -12.04
CA ALA A 89 0.65 -2.68 -10.81
C ALA A 89 0.07 -4.08 -10.54
N ARG A 90 0.91 -4.94 -9.99
CA ARG A 90 0.52 -6.19 -9.35
C ARG A 90 0.77 -6.10 -7.86
N LEU A 91 -0.12 -6.67 -7.06
CA LEU A 91 0.07 -6.76 -5.63
C LEU A 91 0.89 -8.01 -5.31
N ALA A 92 2.05 -7.83 -4.68
CA ALA A 92 2.86 -8.95 -4.18
C ALA A 92 2.63 -9.09 -2.68
N VAL A 93 2.21 -10.27 -2.26
CA VAL A 93 1.86 -10.55 -0.86
C VAL A 93 2.06 -12.04 -0.55
N HIS A 94 2.33 -12.37 0.70
CA HIS A 94 2.42 -13.75 1.14
C HIS A 94 1.09 -14.49 0.86
N PRO A 95 1.10 -15.78 0.49
CA PRO A 95 -0.12 -16.53 0.16
C PRO A 95 -1.20 -16.48 1.24
N ARG A 96 -0.82 -16.43 2.52
CA ARG A 96 -1.77 -16.30 3.63
C ARG A 96 -2.53 -14.97 3.62
N GLY A 97 -1.92 -13.91 3.08
CA GLY A 97 -2.53 -12.60 2.97
C GLY A 97 -3.34 -12.40 1.69
N ALA A 98 -3.03 -13.13 0.63
CA ALA A 98 -3.62 -12.92 -0.70
C ALA A 98 -5.15 -12.98 -0.69
N ARG A 99 -5.72 -13.97 0.00
CA ARG A 99 -7.18 -14.13 0.10
C ARG A 99 -7.84 -12.93 0.78
N HIS A 100 -7.21 -12.37 1.80
CA HIS A 100 -7.74 -11.22 2.52
C HIS A 100 -7.69 -9.93 1.70
N MET A 101 -6.77 -9.85 0.76
CA MET A 101 -6.71 -8.72 -0.17
C MET A 101 -7.74 -8.84 -1.29
N ALA A 102 -8.02 -10.04 -1.76
CA ALA A 102 -9.06 -10.30 -2.74
C ALA A 102 -10.48 -10.18 -2.14
N GLU A 103 -10.64 -10.66 -0.92
CA GLU A 103 -11.93 -10.70 -0.20
C GLU A 103 -11.74 -10.15 1.22
N PRO A 104 -11.74 -8.83 1.42
CA PRO A 104 -11.35 -8.22 2.69
C PRO A 104 -12.42 -8.27 3.78
N ALA A 105 -13.59 -8.86 3.55
CA ALA A 105 -14.71 -8.84 4.50
C ALA A 105 -14.34 -9.37 5.89
N ARG A 106 -13.57 -10.47 5.97
CA ARG A 106 -13.13 -11.04 7.25
C ARG A 106 -12.14 -10.16 7.98
N LEU A 107 -11.23 -9.54 7.22
CA LEU A 107 -10.25 -8.60 7.77
C LEU A 107 -10.95 -7.35 8.34
N ILE A 108 -11.90 -6.81 7.60
CA ILE A 108 -12.73 -5.67 8.04
C ILE A 108 -13.53 -6.05 9.29
N ALA A 109 -14.17 -7.21 9.30
CA ALA A 109 -14.94 -7.67 10.46
C ALA A 109 -14.07 -7.83 11.71
N GLY A 110 -12.87 -8.39 11.57
CA GLY A 110 -11.93 -8.56 12.67
C GLY A 110 -11.49 -7.23 13.27
N VAL A 111 -11.13 -6.27 12.44
CA VAL A 111 -10.72 -4.91 12.89
C VAL A 111 -11.90 -4.16 13.50
N THR A 112 -13.08 -4.28 12.90
CA THR A 112 -14.31 -3.67 13.42
C THR A 112 -14.68 -4.21 14.81
N GLN A 113 -14.48 -5.49 15.05
CA GLN A 113 -14.72 -6.10 16.35
C GLN A 113 -13.80 -5.53 17.43
N VAL A 114 -12.57 -5.16 17.08
CA VAL A 114 -11.59 -4.61 18.04
C VAL A 114 -11.79 -3.11 18.27
N TYR A 115 -11.98 -2.33 17.21
CA TYR A 115 -11.95 -0.87 17.27
C TYR A 115 -13.32 -0.21 17.10
N GLY A 116 -14.33 -0.92 16.64
CA GLY A 116 -15.64 -0.40 16.31
C GLY A 116 -15.72 0.16 14.88
N GLU A 117 -16.95 0.20 14.36
CA GLU A 117 -17.23 0.58 12.96
C GLU A 117 -16.83 2.02 12.65
N ASP A 118 -17.14 2.95 13.57
CA ASP A 118 -16.82 4.37 13.37
C ASP A 118 -15.30 4.62 13.30
N TYR A 119 -14.52 3.93 14.13
CA TYR A 119 -13.07 4.01 14.11
C TYR A 119 -12.52 3.48 12.78
N VAL A 120 -12.98 2.30 12.35
CA VAL A 120 -12.53 1.67 11.09
C VAL A 120 -12.84 2.57 9.91
N ARG A 121 -14.04 3.13 9.83
CA ARG A 121 -14.43 4.04 8.75
C ARG A 121 -13.57 5.31 8.73
N ARG A 122 -13.31 5.90 9.89
CA ARG A 122 -12.54 7.13 10.01
C ARG A 122 -11.06 6.93 9.71
N VAL A 123 -10.45 5.86 10.22
CA VAL A 123 -9.01 5.64 10.16
C VAL A 123 -8.59 4.93 8.88
N TYR A 124 -9.36 3.95 8.43
CA TYR A 124 -9.01 3.13 7.26
C TYR A 124 -9.82 3.46 6.02
N GLY A 125 -11.00 4.09 6.18
CA GLY A 125 -11.90 4.37 5.08
C GLY A 125 -12.49 3.10 4.47
N GLU A 126 -12.79 3.15 3.18
CA GLU A 126 -13.30 2.00 2.44
C GLU A 126 -12.14 1.12 1.97
N ILE A 127 -12.16 -0.15 2.38
CA ILE A 127 -11.16 -1.12 1.97
C ILE A 127 -11.66 -1.85 0.74
N LEU A 128 -11.09 -1.53 -0.41
CA LEU A 128 -11.50 -2.07 -1.70
C LEU A 128 -10.89 -3.45 -1.93
N PRO A 129 -11.69 -4.43 -2.43
CA PRO A 129 -11.15 -5.71 -2.86
C PRO A 129 -10.23 -5.54 -4.07
N ILE A 130 -9.23 -6.41 -4.18
CA ILE A 130 -8.28 -6.42 -5.29
C ILE A 130 -8.58 -7.64 -6.16
N PRO A 131 -8.73 -7.47 -7.50
CA PRO A 131 -8.94 -8.59 -8.40
C PRO A 131 -7.84 -9.65 -8.23
N ALA A 132 -8.25 -10.91 -8.06
CA ALA A 132 -7.32 -12.01 -7.78
C ALA A 132 -6.24 -12.18 -8.85
N GLU A 133 -6.57 -11.90 -10.12
CA GLU A 133 -5.63 -11.95 -11.24
C GLU A 133 -4.53 -10.89 -11.17
N ARG A 134 -4.67 -9.87 -10.34
CA ARG A 134 -3.65 -8.84 -10.10
C ARG A 134 -2.82 -9.11 -8.85
N ILE A 135 -3.08 -10.20 -8.14
CA ILE A 135 -2.36 -10.59 -6.93
C ILE A 135 -1.29 -11.62 -7.29
N PHE A 136 -0.05 -11.31 -6.93
CA PHE A 136 1.09 -12.21 -7.04
C PHE A 136 1.41 -12.76 -5.65
N GLU A 137 1.32 -14.08 -5.48
CA GLU A 137 1.64 -14.73 -4.21
C GLU A 137 3.15 -14.97 -4.10
N ALA A 138 3.76 -14.37 -3.07
CA ALA A 138 5.18 -14.53 -2.77
C ALA A 138 5.34 -15.38 -1.49
N PRO A 139 5.54 -16.71 -1.61
CA PRO A 139 5.75 -17.56 -0.45
C PRO A 139 7.11 -17.33 0.20
N ASP A 140 7.31 -17.91 1.39
CA ASP A 140 8.58 -17.84 2.10
C ASP A 140 9.76 -18.29 1.20
N GLY A 141 10.83 -17.50 1.20
CA GLY A 141 12.01 -17.78 0.38
C GLY A 141 11.87 -17.46 -1.11
N HIS A 142 10.76 -16.85 -1.53
CA HIS A 142 10.61 -16.38 -2.90
C HIS A 142 11.63 -15.28 -3.23
N VAL A 143 12.25 -15.37 -4.39
CA VAL A 143 13.23 -14.39 -4.91
C VAL A 143 12.73 -13.78 -6.20
#